data_ee64254e1a9360141bdcbf63fa054856
#
_entry.id   ee64254e1a9360141bdcbf63fa054856
#
_cell.length_a   1.000
_cell.length_b   1.000
_cell.length_c   1.000
_cell.angle_alpha   90.00
_cell.angle_beta   90.00
_cell.angle_gamma   90.00
#
_symmetry.space_group_name_H-M   'P 1'
#
loop_
_entity.id
_entity.type
_entity.pdbx_description
1 polymer ?
#
loop_
_entity_poly.entity_id
_entity_poly.type
_entity_poly.pdbx_seq_one_letter_code
_entity_poly.pdbx_strand_id
1 'polypeptide(L)'
;MCGSLQESPQIMTTERNKLREDVQFRILRILQENPEMSQRDLAKVVGVSTGGIHYVLNALVEKGLLKLGNFTAAVDKRRYAYVLTPEGVAAKAKLTRKFLIRKMAEYEALKAEIKEVRGDLSDAELAAIRDVTNI
;
A
#
# COMPACT_ATOMS: atom_id res chain seq x y z
N MET A 1 -29.92 0.15 -21.15
CA MET A 1 -30.46 0.84 -20.00
C MET A 1 -30.07 0.23 -18.66
N CYS A 2 -29.57 -0.97 -18.65
CA CYS A 2 -29.06 -1.58 -17.39
C CYS A 2 -27.60 -1.27 -17.10
N GLY A 3 -26.91 -0.55 -17.98
CA GLY A 3 -25.49 -0.30 -17.89
C GLY A 3 -25.09 0.60 -16.73
N SER A 4 -25.87 1.61 -16.40
CA SER A 4 -25.55 2.55 -15.33
C SER A 4 -25.64 1.94 -13.94
N LEU A 5 -26.51 0.95 -13.75
CA LEU A 5 -26.63 0.23 -12.47
C LEU A 5 -25.51 -0.76 -12.25
N GLN A 6 -24.88 -1.24 -13.34
CA GLN A 6 -23.77 -2.19 -13.27
C GLN A 6 -22.44 -1.50 -13.02
N GLU A 7 -22.30 -0.23 -13.37
CA GLU A 7 -21.05 0.52 -13.20
C GLU A 7 -20.71 0.77 -11.73
N SER A 8 -21.70 1.08 -10.87
CA SER A 8 -21.47 1.36 -9.47
C SER A 8 -20.81 0.21 -8.70
N PRO A 9 -21.29 -1.05 -8.83
CA PRO A 9 -20.61 -2.18 -8.19
C PRO A 9 -19.20 -2.41 -8.72
N GLN A 10 -18.96 -2.17 -10.01
CA GLN A 10 -17.65 -2.32 -10.63
C GLN A 10 -16.67 -1.27 -10.10
N ILE A 11 -17.11 -0.03 -9.91
CA ILE A 11 -16.29 1.04 -9.34
C ILE A 11 -15.87 0.69 -7.91
N MET A 12 -16.79 0.20 -7.09
CA MET A 12 -16.50 -0.22 -5.72
C MET A 12 -15.52 -1.39 -5.68
N THR A 13 -15.68 -2.37 -6.59
CA THR A 13 -14.78 -3.51 -6.72
C THR A 13 -13.38 -3.03 -7.11
N THR A 14 -13.28 -2.06 -8.02
CA THR A 14 -12.00 -1.48 -8.44
C THR A 14 -11.29 -0.80 -7.28
N GLU A 15 -12.01 -0.04 -6.45
CA GLU A 15 -11.44 0.60 -5.27
C GLU A 15 -10.94 -0.42 -4.25
N ARG A 16 -11.71 -1.48 -4.00
CA ARG A 16 -11.29 -2.59 -3.13
C ARG A 16 -10.04 -3.28 -3.67
N ASN A 17 -9.97 -3.48 -4.98
CA ASN A 17 -8.80 -4.10 -5.62
C ASN A 17 -7.57 -3.22 -5.48
N LYS A 18 -7.71 -1.89 -5.63
CA LYS A 18 -6.62 -0.95 -5.43
C LYS A 18 -6.09 -0.99 -4.00
N LEU A 19 -6.99 -0.98 -3.00
CA LEU A 19 -6.60 -1.07 -1.60
C LEU A 19 -5.90 -2.39 -1.30
N ARG A 20 -6.41 -3.49 -1.85
CA ARG A 20 -5.81 -4.81 -1.69
C ARG A 20 -4.43 -4.86 -2.31
N GLU A 21 -4.27 -4.31 -3.51
CA GLU A 21 -2.98 -4.24 -4.19
C GLU A 21 -1.98 -3.38 -3.41
N ASP A 22 -2.44 -2.27 -2.83
CA ASP A 22 -1.60 -1.42 -2.00
C ASP A 22 -1.08 -2.15 -0.77
N VAL A 23 -1.95 -2.87 -0.07
CA VAL A 23 -1.57 -3.65 1.11
C VAL A 23 -0.57 -4.73 0.73
N GLN A 24 -0.83 -5.47 -0.34
CA GLN A 24 0.08 -6.51 -0.83
C GLN A 24 1.44 -5.92 -1.21
N PHE A 25 1.45 -4.82 -1.93
CA PHE A 25 2.68 -4.13 -2.32
C PHE A 25 3.50 -3.73 -1.10
N ARG A 26 2.87 -3.11 -0.11
CA ARG A 26 3.56 -2.66 1.10
C ARG A 26 4.13 -3.83 1.90
N ILE A 27 3.38 -4.91 2.01
CA ILE A 27 3.82 -6.12 2.70
C ILE A 27 5.04 -6.72 2.00
N LEU A 28 4.97 -6.90 0.69
CA LEU A 28 6.08 -7.48 -0.08
C LEU A 28 7.33 -6.62 0.02
N ARG A 29 7.17 -5.31 -0.06
CA ARG A 29 8.29 -4.37 0.04
C ARG A 29 8.97 -4.44 1.41
N ILE A 30 8.18 -4.43 2.47
CA ILE A 30 8.69 -4.44 3.85
C ILE A 30 9.39 -5.78 4.12
N LEU A 31 8.78 -6.89 3.74
CA LEU A 31 9.32 -8.22 3.99
C LEU A 31 10.58 -8.50 3.18
N GLN A 32 10.75 -7.88 2.02
CA GLN A 32 11.97 -8.03 1.25
C GLN A 32 13.17 -7.46 2.00
N GLU A 33 12.96 -6.38 2.74
CA GLU A 33 14.01 -5.73 3.54
C GLU A 33 14.11 -6.32 4.96
N ASN A 34 12.96 -6.70 5.55
CA ASN A 34 12.88 -7.21 6.92
C ASN A 34 12.02 -8.48 6.99
N PRO A 35 12.56 -9.63 6.55
CA PRO A 35 11.77 -10.86 6.53
C PRO A 35 11.38 -11.37 7.91
N GLU A 36 12.10 -10.96 8.97
CA GLU A 36 11.84 -11.37 10.35
C GLU A 36 10.86 -10.45 11.10
N MET A 37 10.29 -9.46 10.43
CA MET A 37 9.33 -8.55 11.09
C MET A 37 8.12 -9.33 11.60
N SER A 38 7.70 -9.05 12.85
CA SER A 38 6.54 -9.71 13.43
C SER A 38 5.24 -9.28 12.72
N GLN A 39 4.22 -10.14 12.77
CA GLN A 39 2.92 -9.81 12.18
C GLN A 39 2.31 -8.55 12.82
N ARG A 40 2.50 -8.39 14.14
CA ARG A 40 2.01 -7.22 14.86
C ARG A 40 2.64 -5.93 14.35
N ASP A 41 3.97 -5.94 14.19
CA ASP A 41 4.70 -4.76 13.71
C ASP A 41 4.36 -4.48 12.24
N LEU A 42 4.25 -5.52 11.44
CA LEU A 42 3.88 -5.41 10.03
C LEU A 42 2.48 -4.79 9.90
N ALA A 43 1.54 -5.24 10.72
CA ALA A 43 0.18 -4.70 10.74
C ALA A 43 0.17 -3.21 11.06
N LYS A 44 0.97 -2.79 12.04
CA LYS A 44 1.11 -1.37 12.41
C LYS A 44 1.65 -0.53 11.26
N VAL A 45 2.72 -0.99 10.63
CA VAL A 45 3.38 -0.25 9.55
C VAL A 45 2.47 -0.15 8.34
N VAL A 46 1.78 -1.22 8.00
CA VAL A 46 0.88 -1.26 6.84
C VAL A 46 -0.44 -0.55 7.12
N GLY A 47 -0.85 -0.48 8.40
CA GLY A 47 -2.07 0.19 8.80
C GLY A 47 -3.31 -0.68 8.71
N VAL A 48 -3.18 -1.98 8.97
CA VAL A 48 -4.29 -2.93 9.00
C VAL A 48 -4.34 -3.63 10.35
N SER A 49 -5.44 -4.32 10.63
CA SER A 49 -5.58 -5.09 11.85
C SER A 49 -4.68 -6.32 11.84
N THR A 50 -4.38 -6.87 13.01
CA THR A 50 -3.59 -8.10 13.14
C THR A 50 -4.25 -9.26 12.41
N GLY A 51 -5.59 -9.38 12.52
CA GLY A 51 -6.33 -10.39 11.79
C GLY A 51 -6.25 -10.19 10.28
N GLY A 52 -6.33 -8.95 9.85
CA GLY A 52 -6.19 -8.59 8.42
C GLY A 52 -4.83 -8.94 7.88
N ILE A 53 -3.75 -8.66 8.61
CA ILE A 53 -2.40 -8.98 8.16
C ILE A 53 -2.20 -10.49 8.06
N HIS A 54 -2.70 -11.24 9.03
CA HIS A 54 -2.61 -12.69 9.02
C HIS A 54 -3.31 -13.28 7.78
N TYR A 55 -4.50 -12.78 7.48
CA TYR A 55 -5.28 -13.20 6.32
C TYR A 55 -4.50 -12.95 5.00
N VAL A 56 -3.94 -11.74 4.87
CA VAL A 56 -3.20 -11.38 3.65
C VAL A 56 -1.92 -12.18 3.52
N LEU A 57 -1.18 -12.37 4.62
CA LEU A 57 0.04 -13.18 4.59
C LEU A 57 -0.24 -14.61 4.14
N ASN A 58 -1.29 -15.23 4.68
CA ASN A 58 -1.68 -16.57 4.27
C ASN A 58 -2.06 -16.63 2.79
N ALA A 59 -2.79 -15.62 2.31
CA ALA A 59 -3.16 -15.54 0.89
C ALA A 59 -1.93 -15.43 -0.01
N LEU A 60 -0.92 -14.65 0.40
CA LEU A 60 0.33 -14.50 -0.36
C LEU A 60 1.13 -15.79 -0.38
N VAL A 61 1.14 -16.53 0.74
CA VAL A 61 1.79 -17.85 0.79
C VAL A 61 1.08 -18.84 -0.14
N GLU A 62 -0.25 -18.86 -0.12
CA GLU A 62 -1.04 -19.74 -0.99
C GLU A 62 -0.82 -19.43 -2.47
N LYS A 63 -0.64 -18.17 -2.82
CA LYS A 63 -0.37 -17.75 -4.19
C LYS A 63 1.08 -18.04 -4.62
N GLY A 64 1.91 -18.50 -3.71
CA GLY A 64 3.32 -18.78 -4.00
C GLY A 64 4.20 -17.55 -4.08
N LEU A 65 3.76 -16.42 -3.53
CA LEU A 65 4.52 -15.17 -3.53
C LEU A 65 5.41 -15.03 -2.31
N LEU A 66 5.00 -15.66 -1.19
CA LEU A 66 5.78 -15.72 0.04
C LEU A 66 6.02 -17.17 0.43
N LYS A 67 7.14 -17.38 1.10
CA LYS A 67 7.55 -18.69 1.63
C LYS A 67 7.83 -18.52 3.12
N LEU A 68 7.28 -19.42 3.94
CA LEU A 68 7.62 -19.49 5.36
C LEU A 68 8.98 -20.15 5.51
N GLY A 69 9.89 -19.47 6.18
CA GLY A 69 11.21 -20.01 6.50
C GLY A 69 11.47 -19.88 7.99
N ASN A 70 12.27 -20.82 8.51
CA ASN A 70 12.75 -20.74 9.88
C ASN A 70 13.90 -19.75 9.94
N PHE A 71 13.78 -18.75 10.82
CA PHE A 71 14.85 -17.80 11.05
C PHE A 71 15.84 -18.45 12.04
N THR A 72 16.88 -19.08 11.53
CA THR A 72 17.84 -19.85 12.31
C THR A 72 18.69 -19.01 13.24
N ALA A 73 18.83 -17.72 12.98
CA ALA A 73 19.60 -16.81 13.81
C ALA A 73 18.79 -16.19 14.96
N ALA A 74 17.47 -16.43 15.01
CA ALA A 74 16.64 -15.91 16.08
C ALA A 74 16.79 -16.74 17.35
N VAL A 75 16.96 -16.05 18.47
CA VAL A 75 16.99 -16.69 19.80
C VAL A 75 15.62 -17.30 20.12
N ASP A 76 14.57 -16.76 19.54
CA ASP A 76 13.21 -17.25 19.70
C ASP A 76 12.81 -18.09 18.48
N LYS A 77 12.75 -19.40 18.67
CA LYS A 77 12.36 -20.38 17.63
C LYS A 77 10.91 -20.23 17.14
N ARG A 78 10.11 -19.35 17.79
CA ARG A 78 8.72 -19.09 17.41
C ARG A 78 8.61 -18.06 16.28
N ARG A 79 9.69 -17.38 15.93
CA ARG A 79 9.69 -16.41 14.86
C ARG A 79 9.92 -17.10 13.53
N TYR A 80 8.93 -16.96 12.67
CA TYR A 80 9.03 -17.42 11.29
C TYR A 80 9.32 -16.22 10.40
N ALA A 81 10.27 -16.37 9.49
CA ALA A 81 10.51 -15.37 8.48
C ALA A 81 9.61 -15.63 7.27
N TYR A 82 9.04 -14.56 6.73
CA TYR A 82 8.33 -14.62 5.46
C TYR A 82 9.27 -14.11 4.38
N VAL A 83 9.64 -14.97 3.46
CA VAL A 83 10.62 -14.66 2.42
C VAL A 83 9.90 -14.61 1.07
N LEU A 84 10.23 -13.62 0.24
CA LEU A 84 9.69 -13.53 -1.10
C LEU A 84 10.27 -14.67 -1.98
N THR A 85 9.38 -15.34 -2.68
CA THR A 85 9.77 -16.27 -3.74
C THR A 85 10.19 -15.50 -4.98
N PRO A 86 10.82 -16.11 -5.99
CA PRO A 86 11.08 -15.44 -7.27
C PRO A 86 9.80 -14.87 -7.88
N GLU A 87 8.68 -15.59 -7.76
CA GLU A 87 7.35 -15.12 -8.20
C GLU A 87 6.90 -13.92 -7.38
N GLY A 88 7.24 -13.89 -6.09
CA GLY A 88 6.94 -12.76 -5.21
C GLY A 88 7.70 -11.51 -5.60
N VAL A 89 8.97 -11.66 -5.97
CA VAL A 89 9.80 -10.54 -6.46
C VAL A 89 9.22 -9.98 -7.76
N ALA A 90 8.82 -10.84 -8.67
CA ALA A 90 8.19 -10.44 -9.94
C ALA A 90 6.85 -9.73 -9.70
N ALA A 91 6.03 -10.26 -8.79
CA ALA A 91 4.76 -9.65 -8.41
C ALA A 91 4.96 -8.28 -7.77
N LYS A 92 5.97 -8.16 -6.90
CA LYS A 92 6.31 -6.87 -6.29
C LYS A 92 6.69 -5.83 -7.35
N ALA A 93 7.49 -6.21 -8.34
CA ALA A 93 7.89 -5.32 -9.43
C ALA A 93 6.66 -4.81 -10.21
N LYS A 94 5.73 -5.71 -10.51
CA LYS A 94 4.49 -5.35 -11.21
C LYS A 94 3.62 -4.41 -10.37
N LEU A 95 3.47 -4.71 -9.09
CA LEU A 95 2.70 -3.88 -8.17
C LEU A 95 3.36 -2.52 -7.94
N THR A 96 4.69 -2.48 -7.92
CA THR A 96 5.44 -1.22 -7.81
C THR A 96 5.10 -0.28 -8.96
N ARG A 97 5.08 -0.80 -10.19
CA ARG A 97 4.72 0.01 -11.37
C ARG A 97 3.29 0.52 -11.28
N LYS A 98 2.35 -0.36 -10.93
CA LYS A 98 0.94 0.03 -10.77
C LYS A 98 0.76 1.08 -9.68
N PHE A 99 1.41 0.88 -8.54
CA PHE A 99 1.38 1.81 -7.43
C PHE A 99 1.91 3.18 -7.83
N LEU A 100 3.06 3.20 -8.49
CA LEU A 100 3.70 4.45 -8.91
C LEU A 100 2.83 5.21 -9.92
N ILE A 101 2.31 4.52 -10.94
CA ILE A 101 1.44 5.14 -11.93
C ILE A 101 0.22 5.79 -11.26
N ARG A 102 -0.42 5.07 -10.32
CA ARG A 102 -1.57 5.58 -9.60
C ARG A 102 -1.21 6.78 -8.72
N LYS A 103 -0.10 6.69 -8.00
CA LYS A 103 0.35 7.78 -7.12
C LYS A 103 0.73 9.02 -7.91
N MET A 104 1.34 8.86 -9.08
CA MET A 104 1.65 9.98 -9.95
C MET A 104 0.39 10.65 -10.48
N ALA A 105 -0.62 9.86 -10.84
CA ALA A 105 -1.91 10.40 -11.27
C ALA A 105 -2.61 11.15 -10.13
N GLU A 106 -2.60 10.60 -8.92
CA GLU A 106 -3.14 11.25 -7.72
C GLU A 106 -2.40 12.56 -7.43
N TYR A 107 -1.09 12.56 -7.58
CA TYR A 107 -0.26 13.75 -7.38
C TYR A 107 -0.63 14.86 -8.36
N GLU A 108 -0.78 14.53 -9.65
CA GLU A 108 -1.16 15.52 -10.66
C GLU A 108 -2.58 16.06 -10.40
N ALA A 109 -3.52 15.21 -10.02
CA ALA A 109 -4.87 15.62 -9.68
C ALA A 109 -4.87 16.55 -8.46
N LEU A 110 -4.11 16.20 -7.42
CA LEU A 110 -3.99 17.01 -6.21
C LEU A 110 -3.35 18.36 -6.52
N LYS A 111 -2.32 18.37 -7.34
CA LYS A 111 -1.63 19.57 -7.78
C LYS A 111 -2.56 20.52 -8.52
N ALA A 112 -3.41 19.98 -9.41
CA ALA A 112 -4.42 20.75 -10.13
C ALA A 112 -5.47 21.33 -9.19
N GLU A 113 -5.94 20.54 -8.22
CA GLU A 113 -6.91 20.98 -7.23
C GLU A 113 -6.35 22.09 -6.34
N ILE A 114 -5.11 21.94 -5.88
CA ILE A 114 -4.42 22.96 -5.08
C ILE A 114 -4.33 24.27 -5.87
N LYS A 115 -3.97 24.20 -7.14
CA LYS A 115 -3.88 25.39 -8.00
C LYS A 115 -5.23 26.10 -8.12
N GLU A 116 -6.29 25.31 -8.28
CA GLU A 116 -7.66 25.84 -8.40
C GLU A 116 -8.07 26.56 -7.11
N VAL A 117 -7.89 25.91 -5.96
CA VAL A 117 -8.28 26.44 -4.65
C VAL A 117 -7.41 27.65 -4.27
N ARG A 118 -6.14 27.66 -4.64
CA ARG A 118 -5.27 28.81 -4.40
C ARG A 118 -5.77 30.07 -5.09
N GLY A 119 -6.45 29.94 -6.22
CA GLY A 119 -7.04 31.07 -6.92
C GLY A 119 -8.12 31.81 -6.12
N ASP A 120 -8.68 31.15 -5.09
CA ASP A 120 -9.71 31.73 -4.24
C ASP A 120 -9.13 32.60 -3.12
N LEU A 121 -7.82 32.61 -2.93
CA LEU A 121 -7.16 33.35 -1.84
C LEU A 121 -6.33 34.52 -2.38
N SER A 122 -6.20 35.57 -1.55
CA SER A 122 -5.33 36.70 -1.84
C SER A 122 -3.86 36.30 -1.60
N ASP A 123 -2.93 37.10 -2.15
CA ASP A 123 -1.50 36.89 -1.96
C ASP A 123 -1.10 36.95 -0.47
N ALA A 124 -1.73 37.82 0.31
CA ALA A 124 -1.47 37.93 1.74
C ALA A 124 -1.91 36.65 2.49
N GLU A 125 -3.07 36.10 2.14
CA GLU A 125 -3.57 34.86 2.73
C GLU A 125 -2.70 33.66 2.36
N LEU A 126 -2.24 33.62 1.12
CA LEU A 126 -1.31 32.56 0.66
C LEU A 126 0.03 32.63 1.39
N ALA A 127 0.55 33.83 1.63
CA ALA A 127 1.79 34.02 2.38
C ALA A 127 1.65 33.52 3.82
N ALA A 128 0.51 33.77 4.47
CA ALA A 128 0.24 33.28 5.81
C ALA A 128 0.23 31.76 5.90
N ILE A 129 -0.37 31.09 4.90
CA ILE A 129 -0.41 29.62 4.83
C ILE A 129 1.01 29.08 4.62
N ARG A 130 1.81 29.71 3.77
CA ARG A 130 3.17 29.31 3.49
C ARG A 130 4.03 29.31 4.76
N ASP A 131 3.85 30.33 5.60
CA ASP A 131 4.57 30.42 6.87
C ASP A 131 4.18 29.30 7.83
N VAL A 132 2.93 28.86 7.81
CA VAL A 132 2.44 27.76 8.67
C VAL A 132 2.95 26.40 8.17
N THR A 133 3.03 26.20 6.85
CA THR A 133 3.40 24.92 6.27
C THR A 133 4.89 24.74 6.05
N ASN A 134 5.65 25.80 6.14
CA ASN A 134 7.09 25.78 5.90
C ASN A 134 7.84 25.49 7.21
N ILE A 135 7.64 24.29 7.71
CA ILE A 135 8.23 23.83 8.98
C ILE A 135 9.45 22.96 8.69
#